data_5978e70e3989d24353e6e158dbb84ff4
#
_entry.id   5978e70e3989d24353e6e158dbb84ff4
#
_cell.length_a   1.000
_cell.length_b   1.000
_cell.length_c   1.000
_cell.angle_alpha   90.00
_cell.angle_beta   90.00
_cell.angle_gamma   90.00
#
_symmetry.space_group_name_H-M   'P 1'
#
loop_
_entity.id
_entity.type
_entity.pdbx_description
1 polymer ?
#
loop_
_entity_poly.entity_id
_entity_poly.type
_entity_poly.pdbx_seq_one_letter_code
_entity_poly.pdbx_strand_id
1 'polypeptide(L)'
;LNDIIEFKRVDNAIAKGELEGLGITAMNYTNGHSTTFYQAQDHVKPWARAHRRSVPCQLTVDHLMASSALPTLFPSVRLDTHFFGDGALRQSRPLSPAIRLGAERLFIIGVSESGDDFEEDPQSEVAPTIPQVLGQMLNAVFLDSIQTDLESLQRINALVEPLNAKQLQKAGLANMRVIDTLVISPSRSLSELAREYISELPRSMRWFLQKTGSIKTTGSGGALSYILFEPGYCQRLMQLGYEDTMAQAEDVRTFFNLAPLSA
;
A
#
# COMPACT_ATOMS: atom_id res chain seq x y z
N LEU A 1 -7.75 -15.62 -10.62
CA LEU A 1 -7.17 -14.31 -10.98
C LEU A 1 -6.69 -14.27 -12.43
N ASN A 2 -6.09 -15.34 -12.97
CA ASN A 2 -5.67 -15.39 -14.38
C ASN A 2 -6.81 -15.13 -15.37
N ASP A 3 -8.04 -15.49 -15.04
CA ASP A 3 -9.23 -15.29 -15.88
C ASP A 3 -9.80 -13.86 -15.78
N ILE A 4 -9.36 -13.09 -14.77
CA ILE A 4 -9.88 -11.75 -14.50
C ILE A 4 -8.87 -10.67 -14.90
N ILE A 5 -7.55 -10.93 -14.70
CA ILE A 5 -6.49 -9.96 -14.92
C ILE A 5 -5.73 -10.29 -16.21
N GLU A 6 -5.91 -9.42 -17.20
CA GLU A 6 -5.22 -9.54 -18.49
C GLU A 6 -3.97 -8.65 -18.51
N PHE A 7 -2.82 -9.17 -18.06
CA PHE A 7 -1.56 -8.41 -18.08
C PHE A 7 -1.12 -7.97 -19.49
N LYS A 8 -1.59 -8.63 -20.55
CA LYS A 8 -1.37 -8.18 -21.94
C LYS A 8 -1.89 -6.77 -22.22
N ARG A 9 -2.88 -6.31 -21.45
CA ARG A 9 -3.36 -4.91 -21.57
C ARG A 9 -2.32 -3.92 -21.08
N VAL A 10 -1.47 -4.30 -20.12
CA VAL A 10 -0.35 -3.47 -19.63
C VAL A 10 0.64 -3.24 -20.76
N ASP A 11 1.04 -4.30 -21.48
CA ASP A 11 1.95 -4.19 -22.64
C ASP A 11 1.41 -3.22 -23.68
N ASN A 12 0.12 -3.36 -23.99
CA ASN A 12 -0.54 -2.50 -24.99
C ASN A 12 -0.61 -1.03 -24.54
N ALA A 13 -0.92 -0.78 -23.28
CA ALA A 13 -1.01 0.57 -22.71
C ALA A 13 0.38 1.26 -22.69
N ILE A 14 1.42 0.51 -22.32
CA ILE A 14 2.81 0.99 -22.38
C ILE A 14 3.23 1.29 -23.82
N ALA A 15 2.97 0.37 -24.75
CA ALA A 15 3.34 0.54 -26.17
C ALA A 15 2.65 1.75 -26.82
N LYS A 16 1.44 2.09 -26.39
CA LYS A 16 0.70 3.27 -26.86
C LYS A 16 1.09 4.57 -26.13
N GLY A 17 1.91 4.50 -25.09
CA GLY A 17 2.22 5.66 -24.24
C GLY A 17 1.08 6.10 -23.32
N GLU A 18 0.03 5.28 -23.17
CA GLU A 18 -1.09 5.52 -22.23
C GLU A 18 -0.68 5.23 -20.78
N LEU A 19 0.33 4.38 -20.57
CA LEU A 19 0.91 4.00 -19.30
C LEU A 19 2.44 4.10 -19.38
N GLU A 20 3.03 4.85 -18.47
CA GLU A 20 4.50 4.96 -18.35
C GLU A 20 5.12 3.69 -17.83
N GLY A 21 4.51 3.10 -16.81
CA GLY A 21 4.93 1.84 -16.24
C GLY A 21 4.04 1.35 -15.10
N LEU A 22 4.14 0.06 -14.82
CA LEU A 22 3.48 -0.60 -13.70
C LEU A 22 4.54 -1.28 -12.83
N GLY A 23 4.49 -1.06 -11.52
CA GLY A 23 5.39 -1.69 -10.55
C GLY A 23 4.64 -2.46 -9.48
N ILE A 24 5.12 -3.65 -9.16
CA ILE A 24 4.61 -4.51 -8.07
C ILE A 24 5.78 -4.79 -7.14
N THR A 25 5.61 -4.49 -5.85
CA THR A 25 6.68 -4.69 -4.86
C THR A 25 6.42 -5.90 -3.99
N ALA A 26 7.43 -6.77 -3.85
CA ALA A 26 7.39 -7.93 -2.98
C ALA A 26 8.69 -8.04 -2.16
N MET A 27 8.62 -8.67 -0.99
CA MET A 27 9.78 -8.97 -0.16
C MET A 27 10.42 -10.29 -0.58
N ASN A 28 11.70 -10.26 -0.91
CA ASN A 28 12.47 -11.47 -1.17
C ASN A 28 12.94 -12.10 0.15
N TYR A 29 12.40 -13.27 0.48
CA TYR A 29 12.77 -13.98 1.72
C TYR A 29 14.19 -14.56 1.71
N THR A 30 14.76 -14.78 0.52
CA THR A 30 16.10 -15.36 0.41
C THR A 30 17.20 -14.37 0.81
N ASN A 31 17.03 -13.10 0.49
CA ASN A 31 18.05 -12.06 0.73
C ASN A 31 17.56 -10.86 1.57
N GLY A 32 16.29 -10.85 1.98
CA GLY A 32 15.69 -9.81 2.79
C GLY A 32 15.50 -8.46 2.07
N HIS A 33 15.59 -8.40 0.74
CA HIS A 33 15.42 -7.17 -0.01
C HIS A 33 13.98 -6.93 -0.42
N SER A 34 13.54 -5.68 -0.40
CA SER A 34 12.36 -5.22 -1.13
C SER A 34 12.68 -5.19 -2.63
N THR A 35 11.90 -5.89 -3.43
CA THR A 35 12.08 -5.98 -4.89
C THR A 35 10.84 -5.42 -5.58
N THR A 36 11.02 -4.39 -6.39
CA THR A 36 9.96 -3.87 -7.27
C THR A 36 10.13 -4.49 -8.65
N PHE A 37 9.24 -5.40 -9.01
CA PHE A 37 9.09 -5.90 -10.37
C PHE A 37 8.34 -4.87 -11.18
N TYR A 38 8.79 -4.56 -12.39
CA TYR A 38 8.14 -3.53 -13.18
C TYR A 38 8.19 -3.78 -14.68
N GLN A 39 7.15 -3.33 -15.37
CA GLN A 39 7.10 -3.10 -16.81
C GLN A 39 6.95 -1.61 -17.05
N ALA A 40 7.74 -1.04 -17.93
CA ALA A 40 7.72 0.40 -18.21
C ALA A 40 8.31 0.69 -19.59
N GLN A 41 8.23 1.96 -20.01
CA GLN A 41 8.89 2.46 -21.21
C GLN A 41 10.41 2.24 -21.14
N ASP A 42 11.07 2.12 -22.29
CA ASP A 42 12.49 1.76 -22.45
C ASP A 42 13.47 2.73 -21.76
N HIS A 43 13.06 3.96 -21.56
CA HIS A 43 13.90 4.97 -20.91
C HIS A 43 13.95 4.81 -19.38
N VAL A 44 13.03 4.07 -18.77
CA VAL A 44 13.03 3.76 -17.34
C VAL A 44 14.13 2.75 -17.04
N LYS A 45 15.12 3.16 -16.25
CA LYS A 45 16.28 2.31 -15.93
C LYS A 45 16.10 1.60 -14.59
N PRO A 46 16.61 0.36 -14.46
CA PRO A 46 16.64 -0.32 -13.18
C PRO A 46 17.37 0.50 -12.11
N TRP A 47 16.92 0.38 -10.87
CA TRP A 47 17.55 1.03 -9.73
C TRP A 47 17.84 0.06 -8.59
N ALA A 48 18.89 0.38 -7.84
CA ALA A 48 19.25 -0.29 -6.60
C ALA A 48 19.59 0.74 -5.52
N ARG A 49 19.17 0.49 -4.31
CA ARG A 49 19.45 1.26 -3.09
C ARG A 49 19.61 0.28 -1.93
N ALA A 50 20.01 0.76 -0.75
CA ALA A 50 20.12 -0.08 0.42
C ALA A 50 18.83 -0.90 0.64
N HIS A 51 18.96 -2.22 0.57
CA HIS A 51 17.86 -3.21 0.75
C HIS A 51 16.66 -3.09 -0.22
N ARG A 52 16.75 -2.28 -1.27
CA ARG A 52 15.68 -2.09 -2.27
C ARG A 52 16.26 -2.18 -3.67
N ARG A 53 15.64 -2.94 -4.54
CA ARG A 53 16.03 -3.06 -5.95
C ARG A 53 14.80 -3.14 -6.84
N SER A 54 14.98 -2.83 -8.12
CA SER A 54 13.97 -3.07 -9.13
C SER A 54 14.46 -4.11 -10.14
N VAL A 55 13.50 -4.83 -10.71
CA VAL A 55 13.73 -5.86 -11.73
C VAL A 55 12.75 -5.61 -12.87
N PRO A 56 13.25 -5.22 -14.06
CA PRO A 56 12.40 -5.16 -15.25
C PRO A 56 12.00 -6.56 -15.67
N CYS A 57 10.72 -6.82 -15.83
CA CYS A 57 10.20 -8.11 -16.24
C CYS A 57 8.80 -7.97 -16.80
N GLN A 58 8.29 -8.99 -17.48
CA GLN A 58 6.88 -9.10 -17.78
C GLN A 58 6.13 -9.47 -16.50
N LEU A 59 5.18 -8.62 -16.11
CA LEU A 59 4.39 -8.83 -14.90
C LEU A 59 3.33 -9.92 -15.13
N THR A 60 3.08 -10.69 -14.10
CA THR A 60 2.12 -11.80 -14.09
C THR A 60 1.30 -11.80 -12.81
N VAL A 61 0.27 -12.64 -12.75
CA VAL A 61 -0.52 -12.85 -11.53
C VAL A 61 0.34 -13.32 -10.37
N ASP A 62 1.42 -14.08 -10.62
CA ASP A 62 2.31 -14.55 -9.55
C ASP A 62 3.03 -13.39 -8.85
N HIS A 63 3.34 -12.29 -9.55
CA HIS A 63 3.88 -11.09 -8.93
C HIS A 63 2.87 -10.40 -7.99
N LEU A 64 1.58 -10.36 -8.37
CA LEU A 64 0.51 -9.89 -7.49
C LEU A 64 0.34 -10.79 -6.27
N MET A 65 0.30 -12.10 -6.49
CA MET A 65 0.21 -13.07 -5.40
C MET A 65 1.40 -12.97 -4.44
N ALA A 66 2.60 -12.76 -4.96
CA ALA A 66 3.80 -12.52 -4.14
C ALA A 66 3.68 -11.24 -3.30
N SER A 67 3.20 -10.15 -3.92
CA SER A 67 3.05 -8.84 -3.27
C SER A 67 2.02 -8.83 -2.16
N SER A 68 1.02 -9.72 -2.21
CA SER A 68 -0.07 -9.83 -1.23
C SER A 68 0.04 -11.07 -0.33
N ALA A 69 1.15 -11.81 -0.39
CA ALA A 69 1.37 -13.01 0.42
C ALA A 69 1.79 -12.64 1.85
N LEU A 70 0.79 -12.28 2.68
CA LEU A 70 0.97 -11.98 4.10
C LEU A 70 1.59 -13.18 4.83
N PRO A 71 2.67 -12.96 5.63
CA PRO A 71 3.30 -14.04 6.38
C PRO A 71 2.30 -14.73 7.29
N THR A 72 2.45 -16.04 7.44
CA THR A 72 1.60 -16.92 8.26
C THR A 72 0.17 -17.11 7.76
N LEU A 73 -0.37 -16.18 6.97
CA LEU A 73 -1.73 -16.26 6.40
C LEU A 73 -1.72 -16.88 5.01
N PHE A 74 -0.77 -16.50 4.17
CA PHE A 74 -0.63 -17.02 2.81
C PHE A 74 0.75 -17.64 2.59
N PRO A 75 0.84 -18.67 1.72
CA PRO A 75 2.11 -19.25 1.35
C PRO A 75 2.97 -18.27 0.56
N SER A 76 4.28 -18.31 0.76
CA SER A 76 5.22 -17.56 -0.07
C SER A 76 5.15 -18.03 -1.53
N VAL A 77 5.32 -17.09 -2.45
CA VAL A 77 5.26 -17.35 -3.89
C VAL A 77 6.68 -17.49 -4.45
N ARG A 78 6.90 -18.52 -5.25
CA ARG A 78 8.18 -18.70 -5.93
C ARG A 78 8.16 -17.94 -7.26
N LEU A 79 9.09 -16.99 -7.40
CA LEU A 79 9.38 -16.32 -8.66
C LEU A 79 10.82 -16.66 -9.03
N ASP A 80 11.01 -17.30 -10.16
CA ASP A 80 12.28 -17.89 -10.59
C ASP A 80 12.90 -18.82 -9.53
N THR A 81 14.04 -18.43 -8.98
CA THR A 81 14.81 -19.19 -7.97
C THR A 81 14.60 -18.72 -6.54
N HIS A 82 13.77 -17.70 -6.31
CA HIS A 82 13.58 -17.09 -5.00
C HIS A 82 12.14 -17.19 -4.53
N PHE A 83 11.96 -17.13 -3.21
CA PHE A 83 10.64 -17.05 -2.59
C PHE A 83 10.35 -15.62 -2.15
N PHE A 84 9.13 -15.18 -2.39
CA PHE A 84 8.66 -13.83 -2.10
C PHE A 84 7.40 -13.86 -1.22
N GLY A 85 7.24 -12.80 -0.46
CA GLY A 85 6.06 -12.51 0.32
C GLY A 85 5.71 -11.04 0.25
N ASP A 86 4.76 -10.63 1.07
CA ASP A 86 4.16 -9.31 1.05
C ASP A 86 5.20 -8.18 1.03
N GLY A 87 5.02 -7.27 0.08
CA GLY A 87 5.95 -6.16 -0.15
C GLY A 87 6.05 -5.19 1.02
N ALA A 88 4.97 -4.96 1.74
CA ALA A 88 4.92 -4.02 2.86
C ALA A 88 5.90 -4.38 3.98
N LEU A 89 6.21 -5.68 4.18
CA LEU A 89 7.15 -6.14 5.21
C LEU A 89 8.53 -5.46 5.16
N ARG A 90 8.93 -4.97 3.99
CA ARG A 90 10.26 -4.37 3.80
C ARG A 90 10.23 -3.06 3.01
N GLN A 91 9.05 -2.55 2.69
CA GLN A 91 8.89 -1.35 1.87
C GLN A 91 8.90 -0.08 2.72
N SER A 92 10.06 0.29 3.23
CA SER A 92 10.25 1.50 4.05
C SER A 92 10.07 2.82 3.29
N ARG A 93 9.91 2.79 1.97
CA ARG A 93 9.73 3.94 1.08
C ARG A 93 8.72 3.60 -0.03
N PRO A 94 7.43 3.49 0.29
CA PRO A 94 6.41 3.04 -0.65
C PRO A 94 6.19 3.98 -1.84
N LEU A 95 6.47 5.27 -1.70
CA LEU A 95 6.32 6.27 -2.77
C LEU A 95 7.45 6.21 -3.80
N SER A 96 8.62 5.70 -3.39
CA SER A 96 9.83 5.70 -4.22
C SER A 96 9.69 4.96 -5.56
N PRO A 97 9.02 3.80 -5.67
CA PRO A 97 8.84 3.14 -6.96
C PRO A 97 8.08 3.99 -7.99
N ALA A 98 6.97 4.61 -7.60
CA ALA A 98 6.20 5.48 -8.49
C ALA A 98 7.02 6.68 -8.99
N ILE A 99 7.76 7.34 -8.09
CA ILE A 99 8.65 8.44 -8.45
C ILE A 99 9.74 7.98 -9.43
N ARG A 100 10.27 6.76 -9.25
CA ARG A 100 11.28 6.15 -10.12
C ARG A 100 10.74 5.76 -11.49
N LEU A 101 9.48 5.42 -11.56
CA LEU A 101 8.75 5.17 -12.81
C LEU A 101 8.35 6.46 -13.53
N GLY A 102 8.67 7.64 -13.00
CA GLY A 102 8.46 8.92 -13.67
C GLY A 102 7.32 9.77 -13.11
N ALA A 103 6.61 9.33 -12.07
CA ALA A 103 5.49 10.09 -11.53
C ALA A 103 5.90 11.50 -11.10
N GLU A 104 5.15 12.50 -11.55
CA GLU A 104 5.29 13.92 -11.17
C GLU A 104 4.29 14.30 -10.08
N ARG A 105 3.22 13.53 -9.96
CA ARG A 105 2.15 13.69 -8.98
C ARG A 105 1.78 12.32 -8.44
N LEU A 106 1.48 12.20 -7.16
CA LEU A 106 1.14 10.94 -6.49
C LEU A 106 -0.28 11.00 -5.94
N PHE A 107 -1.17 10.22 -6.54
CA PHE A 107 -2.46 9.89 -5.95
C PHE A 107 -2.28 8.62 -5.11
N ILE A 108 -2.44 8.73 -3.80
CA ILE A 108 -2.12 7.67 -2.84
C ILE A 108 -3.42 7.19 -2.22
N ILE A 109 -3.67 5.87 -2.30
CA ILE A 109 -4.79 5.23 -1.60
C ILE A 109 -4.20 4.49 -0.41
N GLY A 110 -4.49 5.00 0.79
CA GLY A 110 -4.08 4.41 2.06
C GLY A 110 -5.08 3.35 2.54
N VAL A 111 -4.62 2.51 3.45
CA VAL A 111 -5.44 1.49 4.14
C VAL A 111 -5.48 1.71 5.66
N SER A 112 -4.87 2.81 6.13
CA SER A 112 -4.86 3.23 7.54
C SER A 112 -5.76 4.44 7.73
N GLU A 113 -6.36 4.55 8.90
CA GLU A 113 -7.08 5.74 9.33
C GLU A 113 -6.18 6.98 9.29
N SER A 114 -6.80 8.11 8.92
CA SER A 114 -6.18 9.42 9.08
C SER A 114 -6.46 9.89 10.50
N GLY A 115 -5.53 9.72 11.42
CA GLY A 115 -5.63 10.25 12.78
C GLY A 115 -4.65 9.58 13.75
N ASP A 116 -4.11 10.41 14.64
CA ASP A 116 -3.23 10.01 15.77
C ASP A 116 -4.02 9.50 16.98
N ASP A 117 -5.30 9.15 16.83
CA ASP A 117 -6.14 8.71 17.94
C ASP A 117 -5.81 7.27 18.34
N PHE A 118 -4.68 7.11 18.97
CA PHE A 118 -4.42 5.94 19.82
C PHE A 118 -5.28 6.10 21.08
N GLU A 119 -6.51 5.57 21.07
CA GLU A 119 -7.21 5.34 22.32
C GLU A 119 -6.39 4.31 23.12
N GLU A 120 -5.64 4.80 24.09
CA GLU A 120 -5.07 3.94 25.11
C GLU A 120 -6.23 3.32 25.90
N ASP A 121 -6.39 2.00 25.82
CA ASP A 121 -7.22 1.27 26.78
C ASP A 121 -6.39 1.02 28.04
N PRO A 122 -6.56 1.85 29.10
CA PRO A 122 -5.72 1.80 30.30
C PRO A 122 -5.98 0.57 31.17
N GLN A 123 -6.92 -0.31 30.80
CA GLN A 123 -7.42 -1.37 31.68
C GLN A 123 -7.04 -2.80 31.26
N SER A 124 -6.17 -3.00 30.30
CA SER A 124 -5.73 -4.34 29.95
C SER A 124 -4.62 -4.83 30.88
N GLU A 125 -4.99 -5.38 32.03
CA GLU A 125 -4.08 -6.12 32.91
C GLU A 125 -3.66 -7.50 32.38
N VAL A 126 -4.14 -7.89 31.20
CA VAL A 126 -3.90 -9.20 30.61
C VAL A 126 -2.79 -9.10 29.56
N ALA A 127 -1.77 -9.94 29.70
CA ALA A 127 -0.70 -10.02 28.71
C ALA A 127 -1.26 -10.33 27.30
N PRO A 128 -0.75 -9.66 26.23
CA PRO A 128 -1.24 -9.88 24.90
C PRO A 128 -0.96 -11.31 24.41
N THR A 129 -1.90 -11.88 23.69
CA THR A 129 -1.74 -13.19 23.05
C THR A 129 -0.82 -13.10 21.83
N ILE A 130 -0.23 -14.22 21.41
CA ILE A 130 0.63 -14.29 20.21
C ILE A 130 -0.07 -13.73 18.96
N PRO A 131 -1.36 -14.06 18.67
CA PRO A 131 -2.07 -13.45 17.55
C PRO A 131 -2.23 -11.93 17.65
N GLN A 132 -2.38 -11.38 18.85
CA GLN A 132 -2.45 -9.94 19.08
C GLN A 132 -1.12 -9.26 18.78
N VAL A 133 -0.02 -9.82 19.31
CA VAL A 133 1.34 -9.33 19.05
C VAL A 133 1.62 -9.35 17.54
N LEU A 134 1.27 -10.46 16.86
CA LEU A 134 1.45 -10.57 15.42
C LEU A 134 0.60 -9.55 14.65
N GLY A 135 -0.65 -9.35 15.04
CA GLY A 135 -1.53 -8.33 14.47
C GLY A 135 -0.95 -6.92 14.61
N GLN A 136 -0.44 -6.57 15.81
CA GLN A 136 0.23 -5.29 16.04
C GLN A 136 1.50 -5.13 15.19
N MET A 137 2.31 -6.19 15.08
CA MET A 137 3.50 -6.16 14.23
C MET A 137 3.12 -5.94 12.74
N LEU A 138 2.06 -6.58 12.25
CA LEU A 138 1.58 -6.35 10.90
C LEU A 138 1.08 -4.90 10.73
N ASN A 139 0.28 -4.39 11.65
CA ASN A 139 -0.20 -3.01 11.61
C ASN A 139 0.98 -2.02 11.56
N ALA A 140 1.94 -2.11 12.47
CA ALA A 140 3.11 -1.24 12.49
C ALA A 140 3.87 -1.24 11.15
N VAL A 141 3.99 -2.40 10.52
CA VAL A 141 4.67 -2.52 9.23
C VAL A 141 3.86 -1.87 8.10
N PHE A 142 2.54 -2.00 8.09
CA PHE A 142 1.69 -1.53 7.00
C PHE A 142 1.32 -0.05 7.12
N LEU A 143 1.13 0.47 8.34
CA LEU A 143 0.56 1.79 8.57
C LEU A 143 1.64 2.89 8.59
N ASP A 144 2.75 2.66 9.28
CA ASP A 144 3.73 3.73 9.56
C ASP A 144 4.59 4.11 8.36
N SER A 145 4.73 3.22 7.38
CA SER A 145 5.68 3.43 6.27
C SER A 145 5.23 4.52 5.28
N ILE A 146 3.92 4.64 5.01
CA ILE A 146 3.39 5.64 4.07
C ILE A 146 3.49 7.03 4.68
N GLN A 147 3.07 7.20 5.93
CA GLN A 147 3.08 8.49 6.63
C GLN A 147 4.51 9.04 6.72
N THR A 148 5.46 8.21 7.19
CA THR A 148 6.87 8.60 7.30
C THR A 148 7.49 8.96 5.95
N ASP A 149 7.14 8.26 4.87
CA ASP A 149 7.67 8.55 3.53
C ASP A 149 7.04 9.83 2.96
N LEU A 150 5.77 10.08 3.24
CA LEU A 150 5.05 11.30 2.87
C LEU A 150 5.65 12.54 3.56
N GLU A 151 5.90 12.48 4.87
CA GLU A 151 6.58 13.55 5.60
C GLU A 151 7.98 13.83 5.04
N SER A 152 8.72 12.77 4.71
CA SER A 152 10.03 12.89 4.09
C SER A 152 9.95 13.57 2.72
N LEU A 153 8.93 13.23 1.92
CA LEU A 153 8.68 13.84 0.61
C LEU A 153 8.31 15.33 0.76
N GLN A 154 7.44 15.67 1.70
CA GLN A 154 7.08 17.07 1.98
C GLN A 154 8.28 17.93 2.37
N ARG A 155 9.17 17.39 3.22
CA ARG A 155 10.44 18.07 3.57
C ARG A 155 11.34 18.27 2.34
N ILE A 156 11.43 17.27 1.46
CA ILE A 156 12.18 17.39 0.21
C ILE A 156 11.54 18.43 -0.70
N ASN A 157 10.23 18.42 -0.86
CA ASN A 157 9.52 19.43 -1.64
C ASN A 157 9.82 20.86 -1.14
N ALA A 158 9.73 21.10 0.16
CA ALA A 158 10.03 22.39 0.76
C ALA A 158 11.47 22.88 0.52
N LEU A 159 12.43 21.95 0.39
CA LEU A 159 13.81 22.28 0.06
C LEU A 159 14.02 22.53 -1.43
N VAL A 160 13.28 21.85 -2.29
CA VAL A 160 13.43 21.93 -3.76
C VAL A 160 12.65 23.09 -4.36
N GLU A 161 11.46 23.39 -3.82
CA GLU A 161 10.52 24.41 -4.34
C GLU A 161 11.17 25.79 -4.55
N PRO A 162 11.98 26.35 -3.61
CA PRO A 162 12.59 27.67 -3.79
C PRO A 162 13.79 27.67 -4.76
N LEU A 163 14.23 26.52 -5.26
CA LEU A 163 15.42 26.39 -6.07
C LEU A 163 15.08 26.38 -7.58
N ASN A 164 15.80 27.18 -8.36
CA ASN A 164 15.72 27.11 -9.81
C ASN A 164 16.60 26.00 -10.40
N ALA A 165 16.37 25.65 -11.67
CA ALA A 165 17.08 24.57 -12.36
C ALA A 165 18.62 24.71 -12.30
N LYS A 166 19.18 25.94 -12.37
CA LYS A 166 20.63 26.18 -12.29
C LYS A 166 21.17 25.89 -10.88
N GLN A 167 20.40 26.24 -9.84
CA GLN A 167 20.78 25.96 -8.46
C GLN A 167 20.73 24.46 -8.16
N LEU A 168 19.67 23.76 -8.61
CA LEU A 168 19.58 22.31 -8.52
C LEU A 168 20.73 21.61 -9.23
N GLN A 169 21.08 22.05 -10.42
CA GLN A 169 22.22 21.51 -11.17
C GLN A 169 23.55 21.70 -10.43
N LYS A 170 23.80 22.89 -9.90
CA LYS A 170 25.03 23.19 -9.11
C LYS A 170 25.13 22.37 -7.84
N ALA A 171 23.96 22.06 -7.21
CA ALA A 171 23.89 21.22 -6.02
C ALA A 171 23.98 19.71 -6.32
N GLY A 172 24.08 19.30 -7.60
CA GLY A 172 24.06 17.88 -7.99
C GLY A 172 22.68 17.24 -7.86
N LEU A 173 21.63 18.05 -7.80
CA LEU A 173 20.22 17.64 -7.58
C LEU A 173 19.35 17.85 -8.83
N ALA A 174 19.97 17.83 -10.02
CA ALA A 174 19.29 18.13 -11.30
C ALA A 174 18.04 17.28 -11.58
N ASN A 175 17.96 16.08 -10.98
CA ASN A 175 16.82 15.16 -11.14
C ASN A 175 15.75 15.32 -10.04
N MET A 176 15.95 16.25 -9.10
CA MET A 176 14.93 16.53 -8.08
C MET A 176 13.90 17.50 -8.59
N ARG A 177 12.65 17.23 -8.23
CA ARG A 177 11.50 18.08 -8.55
C ARG A 177 10.53 18.03 -7.40
N VAL A 178 9.66 19.02 -7.31
CA VAL A 178 8.50 18.99 -6.43
C VAL A 178 7.54 17.90 -6.93
N ILE A 179 7.06 17.08 -6.01
CA ILE A 179 6.08 16.02 -6.27
C ILE A 179 4.80 16.36 -5.51
N ASP A 180 3.77 16.70 -6.24
CA ASP A 180 2.45 16.95 -5.68
C ASP A 180 1.79 15.65 -5.19
N THR A 181 1.06 15.70 -4.07
CA THR A 181 0.49 14.50 -3.45
C THR A 181 -0.95 14.73 -3.02
N LEU A 182 -1.81 13.74 -3.29
CA LEU A 182 -3.15 13.64 -2.73
C LEU A 182 -3.32 12.25 -2.10
N VAL A 183 -3.75 12.21 -0.83
CA VAL A 183 -3.92 10.97 -0.07
C VAL A 183 -5.40 10.80 0.24
N ILE A 184 -5.96 9.65 -0.14
CA ILE A 184 -7.27 9.19 0.32
C ILE A 184 -7.04 8.05 1.30
N SER A 185 -7.48 8.24 2.54
CA SER A 185 -7.40 7.24 3.62
C SER A 185 -8.79 6.96 4.17
N PRO A 186 -9.03 5.74 4.71
CA PRO A 186 -10.31 5.42 5.32
C PRO A 186 -10.64 6.39 6.47
N SER A 187 -11.88 6.84 6.52
CA SER A 187 -12.42 7.67 7.61
C SER A 187 -12.84 6.87 8.84
N ARG A 188 -12.81 5.53 8.74
CA ARG A 188 -13.17 4.58 9.82
C ARG A 188 -12.15 3.46 9.91
N SER A 189 -11.95 2.95 11.12
CA SER A 189 -11.12 1.77 11.36
C SER A 189 -11.60 0.56 10.56
N LEU A 190 -10.73 0.06 9.65
CA LEU A 190 -11.03 -1.15 8.89
C LEU A 190 -11.16 -2.36 9.81
N SER A 191 -10.45 -2.36 10.93
CA SER A 191 -10.51 -3.41 11.94
C SER A 191 -11.82 -3.41 12.72
N GLU A 192 -12.33 -2.23 13.07
CA GLU A 192 -13.65 -2.09 13.68
C GLU A 192 -14.75 -2.49 12.71
N LEU A 193 -14.65 -2.00 11.48
CA LEU A 193 -15.58 -2.37 10.42
C LEU A 193 -15.60 -3.88 10.19
N ALA A 194 -14.44 -4.55 10.17
CA ALA A 194 -14.37 -6.00 10.02
C ALA A 194 -15.11 -6.77 11.13
N ARG A 195 -15.15 -6.23 12.36
CA ARG A 195 -15.89 -6.86 13.48
C ARG A 195 -17.39 -6.92 13.24
N GLU A 196 -17.96 -5.93 12.56
CA GLU A 196 -19.39 -5.92 12.23
C GLU A 196 -19.78 -7.12 11.33
N TYR A 197 -18.82 -7.64 10.56
CA TYR A 197 -19.01 -8.71 9.56
C TYR A 197 -18.47 -10.09 10.00
N ILE A 198 -18.03 -10.26 11.24
CA ILE A 198 -17.53 -11.55 11.76
C ILE A 198 -18.55 -12.67 11.58
N SER A 199 -19.84 -12.35 11.64
CA SER A 199 -20.92 -13.32 11.47
C SER A 199 -20.96 -13.96 10.07
N GLU A 200 -20.40 -13.30 9.06
CA GLU A 200 -20.33 -13.82 7.69
C GLU A 200 -19.25 -14.88 7.50
N LEU A 201 -18.25 -14.91 8.38
CA LEU A 201 -17.18 -15.92 8.33
C LEU A 201 -17.72 -17.34 8.51
N PRO A 202 -17.10 -18.33 7.85
CA PRO A 202 -17.38 -19.74 8.07
C PRO A 202 -17.32 -20.12 9.55
N ARG A 203 -18.22 -21.02 10.01
CA ARG A 203 -18.32 -21.43 11.42
C ARG A 203 -16.98 -21.93 12.00
N SER A 204 -16.21 -22.66 11.19
CA SER A 204 -14.88 -23.16 11.58
C SER A 204 -13.89 -22.03 11.87
N MET A 205 -13.88 -20.99 11.03
CA MET A 205 -12.99 -19.84 11.17
C MET A 205 -13.40 -18.96 12.36
N ARG A 206 -14.71 -18.73 12.57
CA ARG A 206 -15.22 -18.04 13.77
C ARG A 206 -14.82 -18.76 15.05
N TRP A 207 -14.97 -20.08 15.10
CA TRP A 207 -14.56 -20.89 16.25
C TRP A 207 -13.06 -20.77 16.52
N PHE A 208 -12.23 -20.84 15.48
CA PHE A 208 -10.78 -20.67 15.60
C PHE A 208 -10.42 -19.28 16.14
N LEU A 209 -10.99 -18.21 15.59
CA LEU A 209 -10.72 -16.83 16.02
C LEU A 209 -11.21 -16.57 17.45
N GLN A 210 -12.33 -17.19 17.88
CA GLN A 210 -12.79 -17.14 19.27
C GLN A 210 -11.82 -17.82 20.23
N LYS A 211 -11.28 -18.98 19.86
CA LYS A 211 -10.32 -19.73 20.68
C LYS A 211 -8.97 -19.04 20.80
N THR A 212 -8.53 -18.35 19.76
CA THR A 212 -7.25 -17.60 19.78
C THR A 212 -7.36 -16.22 20.43
N GLY A 213 -8.57 -15.81 20.88
CA GLY A 213 -8.79 -14.52 21.52
C GLY A 213 -8.83 -13.33 20.55
N SER A 214 -8.69 -13.57 19.24
CA SER A 214 -8.62 -12.53 18.19
C SER A 214 -9.91 -11.71 18.03
N ILE A 215 -11.05 -12.17 18.57
CA ILE A 215 -12.35 -11.48 18.50
C ILE A 215 -12.60 -10.59 19.73
N LYS A 216 -11.95 -10.86 20.87
CA LYS A 216 -12.31 -10.25 22.16
C LYS A 216 -11.58 -8.93 22.47
N THR A 217 -10.66 -8.49 21.67
CA THR A 217 -9.84 -7.32 21.96
C THR A 217 -10.45 -6.04 21.40
N THR A 218 -10.93 -5.20 22.29
CA THR A 218 -11.06 -3.75 22.15
C THR A 218 -9.64 -3.21 22.04
N GLY A 219 -9.29 -2.62 20.93
CA GLY A 219 -7.96 -2.07 20.72
C GLY A 219 -7.32 -2.66 19.46
N SER A 220 -6.94 -1.79 18.59
CA SER A 220 -6.13 -1.93 17.39
C SER A 220 -6.14 -3.31 16.72
N GLY A 221 -6.95 -3.40 15.72
CA GLY A 221 -6.76 -4.15 14.51
C GLY A 221 -6.16 -5.53 14.66
N GLY A 222 -6.95 -6.45 15.10
CA GLY A 222 -6.59 -7.84 14.91
C GLY A 222 -6.41 -8.14 13.43
N ALA A 223 -5.67 -9.19 13.11
CA ALA A 223 -5.48 -9.70 11.75
C ALA A 223 -6.79 -9.99 10.97
N LEU A 224 -7.95 -9.70 11.58
CA LEU A 224 -9.28 -9.95 11.04
C LEU A 224 -9.54 -9.21 9.73
N SER A 225 -9.21 -7.92 9.66
CA SER A 225 -9.40 -7.10 8.44
C SER A 225 -8.58 -7.61 7.26
N TYR A 226 -7.49 -8.31 7.51
CA TYR A 226 -6.63 -8.89 6.47
C TYR A 226 -7.09 -10.25 5.95
N ILE A 227 -8.01 -10.91 6.64
CA ILE A 227 -8.49 -12.26 6.27
C ILE A 227 -9.97 -12.31 5.94
N LEU A 228 -10.71 -11.23 6.20
CA LEU A 228 -12.12 -11.15 5.96
C LEU A 228 -12.39 -10.73 4.50
N PHE A 229 -12.62 -11.72 3.62
CA PHE A 229 -12.94 -11.51 2.21
C PHE A 229 -14.40 -11.87 1.89
N GLU A 230 -15.30 -11.69 2.86
CA GLU A 230 -16.73 -11.97 2.67
C GLU A 230 -17.40 -10.84 1.87
N PRO A 231 -18.41 -11.16 1.04
CA PRO A 231 -19.03 -10.20 0.14
C PRO A 231 -19.58 -8.94 0.83
N GLY A 232 -20.22 -9.08 1.99
CA GLY A 232 -20.79 -7.95 2.73
C GLY A 232 -19.70 -6.97 3.18
N TYR A 233 -18.61 -7.49 3.76
CA TYR A 233 -17.48 -6.68 4.16
C TYR A 233 -16.81 -5.98 2.97
N CYS A 234 -16.55 -6.72 1.87
CA CYS A 234 -15.96 -6.14 0.68
C CYS A 234 -16.83 -5.03 0.06
N GLN A 235 -18.14 -5.21 0.01
CA GLN A 235 -19.08 -4.18 -0.45
C GLN A 235 -19.04 -2.95 0.44
N ARG A 236 -18.99 -3.13 1.76
CA ARG A 236 -18.90 -2.00 2.69
C ARG A 236 -17.57 -1.26 2.56
N LEU A 237 -16.45 -1.95 2.33
CA LEU A 237 -15.16 -1.31 2.03
C LEU A 237 -15.22 -0.47 0.74
N MET A 238 -15.84 -1.01 -0.31
CA MET A 238 -16.03 -0.27 -1.57
C MET A 238 -16.88 0.99 -1.36
N GLN A 239 -17.97 0.87 -0.57
CA GLN A 239 -18.83 1.99 -0.24
C GLN A 239 -18.08 3.05 0.59
N LEU A 240 -17.30 2.64 1.60
CA LEU A 240 -16.47 3.53 2.40
C LEU A 240 -15.45 4.29 1.52
N GLY A 241 -14.74 3.59 0.65
CA GLY A 241 -13.78 4.22 -0.25
C GLY A 241 -14.44 5.23 -1.20
N TYR A 242 -15.67 4.96 -1.67
CA TYR A 242 -16.45 5.92 -2.44
C TYR A 242 -16.84 7.15 -1.60
N GLU A 243 -17.37 6.94 -0.39
CA GLU A 243 -17.76 8.00 0.55
C GLU A 243 -16.58 8.91 0.88
N ASP A 244 -15.42 8.34 1.22
CA ASP A 244 -14.20 9.07 1.58
C ASP A 244 -13.64 9.86 0.38
N THR A 245 -13.69 9.29 -0.82
CA THR A 245 -13.27 9.98 -2.05
C THR A 245 -14.21 11.14 -2.36
N MET A 246 -15.52 10.95 -2.22
CA MET A 246 -16.50 11.99 -2.47
C MET A 246 -16.46 13.10 -1.43
N ALA A 247 -16.09 12.81 -0.18
CA ALA A 247 -15.85 13.82 0.86
C ALA A 247 -14.70 14.77 0.50
N GLN A 248 -13.74 14.32 -0.33
CA GLN A 248 -12.61 15.11 -0.82
C GLN A 248 -12.74 15.41 -2.34
N ALA A 249 -13.97 15.47 -2.86
CA ALA A 249 -14.22 15.58 -4.30
C ALA A 249 -13.54 16.79 -4.96
N GLU A 250 -13.51 17.95 -4.30
CA GLU A 250 -12.87 19.15 -4.83
C GLU A 250 -11.35 19.02 -4.91
N ASP A 251 -10.71 18.41 -3.91
CA ASP A 251 -9.27 18.14 -3.90
C ASP A 251 -8.90 17.15 -5.00
N VAL A 252 -9.71 16.09 -5.15
CA VAL A 252 -9.54 15.10 -6.23
C VAL A 252 -9.67 15.76 -7.60
N ARG A 253 -10.68 16.61 -7.80
CA ARG A 253 -10.89 17.32 -9.07
C ARG A 253 -9.73 18.26 -9.38
N THR A 254 -9.29 19.02 -8.39
CA THR A 254 -8.13 19.91 -8.51
C THR A 254 -6.87 19.12 -8.86
N PHE A 255 -6.64 18.01 -8.16
CA PHE A 255 -5.50 17.15 -8.40
C PHE A 255 -5.50 16.58 -9.82
N PHE A 256 -6.63 16.19 -10.37
CA PHE A 256 -6.73 15.65 -11.73
C PHE A 256 -7.03 16.71 -12.81
N ASN A 257 -7.06 18.01 -12.47
CA ASN A 257 -7.40 19.12 -13.35
C ASN A 257 -8.77 18.93 -14.04
N LEU A 258 -9.76 18.41 -13.30
CA LEU A 258 -11.12 18.21 -13.79
C LEU A 258 -11.95 19.48 -13.63
N ALA A 259 -12.97 19.67 -14.49
CA ALA A 259 -13.88 20.79 -14.33
C ALA A 259 -14.63 20.75 -12.98
N PRO A 260 -14.97 21.90 -12.36
CA PRO A 260 -15.74 21.93 -11.12
C PRO A 260 -17.07 21.20 -11.27
N LEU A 261 -17.61 20.68 -10.16
CA LEU A 261 -18.95 20.11 -10.16
C LEU A 261 -19.93 21.22 -10.54
N SER A 262 -20.72 21.03 -11.58
CA SER A 262 -21.85 21.92 -11.84
C SER A 262 -22.80 21.85 -10.66
N ALA A 263 -23.08 23.00 -10.05
CA ALA A 263 -24.02 23.13 -8.95
C ALA A 263 -25.43 22.66 -9.31
#